data_08ea264cfddbf04bf0050cc5c21e940f
#
_entry.id   08ea264cfddbf04bf0050cc5c21e940f
#
_cell.length_a   1.000
_cell.length_b   1.000
_cell.length_c   1.000
_cell.angle_alpha   90.00
_cell.angle_beta   90.00
_cell.angle_gamma   90.00
#
_symmetry.space_group_name_H-M   'P 1'
#
loop_
_entity.id
_entity.type
_entity.pdbx_description
1 polymer ?
#
loop_
_entity_poly.entity_id
_entity_poly.type
_entity_poly.pdbx_seq_one_letter_code
_entity_poly.pdbx_strand_id
1 'polypeptide(L)'
;MESDSPVSPALQLSPTEVEQFQRDGFLIVRNLVSPAEIQAMRRVTELGLRDHIEPIEYEADLKYPGAPISLEAEGGRTIRRLKQAHSRSFLFLEWMIRPEVLNRLKQLLGPRVVCPLAHHNCIMTKQPKYSSETGWHQDIRYWSFQRPELINIWIALGAETAENGCLQVIPGSHQLSLDPSRLDQELFFRADLPENQLLIARKTLVELGPGDVVFFHCRTLHAASRNTQKETKYSAVFTFRSADNPPLAGSRSAALPELLLTPGV
;
A
#
# COMPACT_ATOMS: atom_id res chain seq x y z
N MET A 1 -18.83 -24.76 -21.08
CA MET A 1 -19.33 -24.92 -19.71
C MET A 1 -18.13 -25.26 -18.84
N GLU A 2 -17.43 -24.23 -18.34
CA GLU A 2 -16.41 -24.47 -17.31
C GLU A 2 -17.16 -24.83 -16.03
N SER A 3 -16.78 -25.97 -15.43
CA SER A 3 -17.34 -26.41 -14.16
C SER A 3 -16.91 -25.43 -13.09
N ASP A 4 -17.86 -24.67 -12.54
CA ASP A 4 -17.69 -23.89 -11.31
C ASP A 4 -17.41 -24.85 -10.13
N SER A 5 -16.22 -25.41 -10.11
CA SER A 5 -15.74 -26.09 -8.92
C SER A 5 -15.58 -25.05 -7.81
N PRO A 6 -16.12 -25.24 -6.61
CA PRO A 6 -16.02 -24.28 -5.53
C PRO A 6 -14.54 -24.03 -5.22
N VAL A 7 -14.14 -22.75 -5.25
CA VAL A 7 -12.77 -22.34 -4.91
C VAL A 7 -12.50 -22.73 -3.45
N SER A 8 -11.35 -23.36 -3.20
CA SER A 8 -10.96 -23.78 -1.85
C SER A 8 -11.02 -22.58 -0.87
N PRO A 9 -11.58 -22.73 0.32
CA PRO A 9 -11.63 -21.68 1.35
C PRO A 9 -10.26 -21.06 1.67
N ALA A 10 -9.17 -21.81 1.51
CA ALA A 10 -7.81 -21.31 1.70
C ALA A 10 -7.39 -20.27 0.65
N LEU A 11 -8.08 -20.22 -0.50
CA LEU A 11 -7.74 -19.36 -1.64
C LEU A 11 -8.56 -18.08 -1.74
N GLN A 12 -9.46 -17.83 -0.80
CA GLN A 12 -10.39 -16.69 -0.83
C GLN A 12 -10.68 -16.14 0.56
N LEU A 13 -11.30 -14.99 0.64
CA LEU A 13 -11.82 -14.43 1.88
C LEU A 13 -13.09 -15.18 2.30
N SER A 14 -13.24 -15.43 3.58
CA SER A 14 -14.51 -15.86 4.17
C SER A 14 -15.56 -14.74 4.10
N PRO A 15 -16.85 -15.03 4.18
CA PRO A 15 -17.88 -13.99 4.25
C PRO A 15 -17.64 -12.96 5.35
N THR A 16 -17.21 -13.41 6.53
CA THR A 16 -16.89 -12.52 7.68
C THR A 16 -15.71 -11.57 7.36
N GLU A 17 -14.68 -12.03 6.65
CA GLU A 17 -13.56 -11.19 6.24
C GLU A 17 -13.99 -10.16 5.18
N VAL A 18 -14.87 -10.53 4.26
CA VAL A 18 -15.45 -9.58 3.28
C VAL A 18 -16.29 -8.52 4.01
N GLU A 19 -17.15 -8.93 4.95
CA GLU A 19 -17.93 -8.00 5.79
C GLU A 19 -17.02 -7.07 6.61
N GLN A 20 -15.95 -7.61 7.19
CA GLN A 20 -14.95 -6.81 7.90
C GLN A 20 -14.31 -5.77 6.99
N PHE A 21 -13.87 -6.15 5.79
CA PHE A 21 -13.30 -5.21 4.82
C PHE A 21 -14.30 -4.11 4.44
N GLN A 22 -15.56 -4.48 4.19
CA GLN A 22 -16.61 -3.53 3.84
C GLN A 22 -16.91 -2.55 4.99
N ARG A 23 -16.89 -3.02 6.25
CA ARG A 23 -17.14 -2.19 7.44
C ARG A 23 -15.95 -1.30 7.78
N ASP A 24 -14.74 -1.87 7.80
CA ASP A 24 -13.56 -1.23 8.36
C ASP A 24 -12.67 -0.55 7.31
N GLY A 25 -12.80 -0.95 6.03
CA GLY A 25 -11.97 -0.45 4.92
C GLY A 25 -10.58 -1.06 4.85
N PHE A 26 -10.29 -2.04 5.70
CA PHE A 26 -9.05 -2.81 5.66
C PHE A 26 -9.23 -4.21 6.25
N LEU A 27 -8.33 -5.11 5.88
CA LEU A 27 -8.28 -6.48 6.38
C LEU A 27 -6.82 -6.94 6.43
N ILE A 28 -6.45 -7.66 7.49
CA ILE A 28 -5.15 -8.31 7.62
C ILE A 28 -5.31 -9.81 7.34
N VAL A 29 -4.61 -10.30 6.33
CA VAL A 29 -4.50 -11.74 6.05
C VAL A 29 -3.12 -12.19 6.54
N ARG A 30 -3.12 -13.03 7.56
CA ARG A 30 -1.89 -13.49 8.20
C ARG A 30 -1.21 -14.58 7.37
N ASN A 31 0.13 -14.52 7.30
CA ASN A 31 0.98 -15.52 6.65
C ASN A 31 0.60 -15.83 5.18
N LEU A 32 0.14 -14.81 4.43
CA LEU A 32 -0.23 -14.97 3.01
C LEU A 32 1.00 -15.14 2.11
N VAL A 33 2.16 -14.68 2.55
CA VAL A 33 3.45 -14.87 1.87
C VAL A 33 4.31 -15.81 2.68
N SER A 34 4.83 -16.87 2.03
CA SER A 34 5.66 -17.87 2.70
C SER A 34 7.01 -17.30 3.17
N PRO A 35 7.64 -17.89 4.21
CA PRO A 35 8.96 -17.45 4.66
C PRO A 35 10.05 -17.47 3.57
N ALA A 36 10.00 -18.44 2.66
CA ALA A 36 10.95 -18.53 1.55
C ALA A 36 10.79 -17.36 0.57
N GLU A 37 9.55 -16.96 0.27
CA GLU A 37 9.26 -15.82 -0.60
C GLU A 37 9.64 -14.51 0.07
N ILE A 38 9.33 -14.34 1.35
CA ILE A 38 9.76 -13.16 2.12
C ILE A 38 11.27 -13.01 2.06
N GLN A 39 12.01 -14.10 2.27
CA GLN A 39 13.47 -14.07 2.16
C GLN A 39 13.93 -13.69 0.75
N ALA A 40 13.27 -14.20 -0.30
CA ALA A 40 13.59 -13.84 -1.68
C ALA A 40 13.27 -12.37 -1.98
N MET A 41 12.10 -11.86 -1.58
CA MET A 41 11.70 -10.44 -1.73
C MET A 41 12.65 -9.51 -0.97
N ARG A 42 13.09 -9.90 0.24
CA ARG A 42 14.08 -9.15 0.99
C ARG A 42 15.41 -9.06 0.27
N ARG A 43 15.92 -10.17 -0.28
CA ARG A 43 17.17 -10.17 -1.07
C ARG A 43 17.09 -9.20 -2.25
N VAL A 44 15.98 -9.18 -3.01
CA VAL A 44 15.76 -8.22 -4.10
C VAL A 44 15.77 -6.78 -3.56
N THR A 45 15.13 -6.54 -2.43
CA THR A 45 15.08 -5.24 -1.78
C THR A 45 16.47 -4.76 -1.35
N GLU A 46 17.21 -5.60 -0.63
CA GLU A 46 18.54 -5.30 -0.10
C GLU A 46 19.57 -5.07 -1.23
N LEU A 47 19.49 -5.84 -2.32
CA LEU A 47 20.26 -5.57 -3.54
C LEU A 47 19.91 -4.22 -4.15
N GLY A 48 18.62 -3.92 -4.31
CA GLY A 48 18.16 -2.65 -4.85
C GLY A 48 18.62 -1.43 -4.05
N LEU A 49 18.65 -1.57 -2.72
CA LEU A 49 19.12 -0.51 -1.81
C LEU A 49 20.65 -0.37 -1.86
N ARG A 50 21.39 -1.49 -1.80
CA ARG A 50 22.86 -1.49 -1.79
C ARG A 50 23.43 -0.90 -3.07
N ASP A 51 22.87 -1.31 -4.22
CA ASP A 51 23.40 -0.98 -5.54
C ASP A 51 22.70 0.23 -6.16
N HIS A 52 21.82 0.90 -5.42
CA HIS A 52 21.03 2.06 -5.86
C HIS A 52 20.35 1.82 -7.22
N ILE A 53 19.67 0.64 -7.35
CA ILE A 53 19.02 0.28 -8.62
C ILE A 53 17.80 1.16 -8.86
N GLU A 54 17.85 2.00 -9.88
CA GLU A 54 16.77 2.90 -10.29
C GLU A 54 15.52 2.13 -10.81
N PRO A 55 14.30 2.74 -10.78
CA PRO A 55 13.99 4.09 -10.31
C PRO A 55 13.82 4.15 -8.78
N ILE A 56 14.37 5.19 -8.17
CA ILE A 56 14.40 5.42 -6.72
C ILE A 56 13.62 6.70 -6.37
N GLU A 57 13.15 6.80 -5.15
CA GLU A 57 12.68 8.01 -4.50
C GLU A 57 13.39 8.14 -3.15
N TYR A 58 13.98 9.29 -2.90
CA TYR A 58 14.67 9.58 -1.66
C TYR A 58 13.74 10.25 -0.64
N GLU A 59 14.09 10.18 0.66
CA GLU A 59 13.32 10.87 1.70
C GLU A 59 13.29 12.39 1.48
N ALA A 60 14.41 12.98 1.00
CA ALA A 60 14.50 14.41 0.71
C ALA A 60 13.58 14.88 -0.43
N ASP A 61 13.12 13.99 -1.30
CA ASP A 61 12.26 14.36 -2.44
C ASP A 61 10.86 14.82 -2.01
N LEU A 62 10.38 14.40 -0.84
CA LEU A 62 8.97 14.58 -0.44
C LEU A 62 8.74 15.69 0.59
N LYS A 63 9.75 16.25 1.19
CA LYS A 63 9.65 17.30 2.24
C LYS A 63 8.68 16.95 3.39
N TYR A 64 8.53 15.67 3.71
CA TYR A 64 7.69 15.22 4.82
C TYR A 64 8.35 15.52 6.17
N PRO A 65 7.56 15.62 7.27
CA PRO A 65 8.10 15.89 8.59
C PRO A 65 9.19 14.89 8.98
N GLY A 66 10.37 15.41 9.33
CA GLY A 66 11.56 14.63 9.67
C GLY A 66 12.38 14.14 8.49
N ALA A 67 11.97 14.43 7.23
CA ALA A 67 12.82 14.18 6.07
C ALA A 67 14.03 15.13 6.05
N PRO A 68 15.18 14.69 5.50
CA PRO A 68 16.29 15.57 5.18
C PRO A 68 15.85 16.72 4.24
N ILE A 69 16.44 17.89 4.42
CA ILE A 69 16.02 19.12 3.70
C ILE A 69 16.42 19.13 2.23
N SER A 70 17.44 18.38 1.84
CA SER A 70 17.92 18.23 0.46
C SER A 70 18.70 16.93 0.28
N LEU A 71 18.99 16.58 -0.96
CA LEU A 71 19.82 15.40 -1.31
C LEU A 71 21.28 15.53 -0.81
N GLU A 72 21.77 16.73 -0.62
CA GLU A 72 23.12 17.04 -0.15
C GLU A 72 23.21 17.07 1.38
N ALA A 73 22.07 17.19 2.07
CA ALA A 73 22.02 17.16 3.52
C ALA A 73 22.40 15.77 4.07
N GLU A 74 22.79 15.71 5.35
CA GLU A 74 23.02 14.43 6.02
C GLU A 74 21.80 13.55 5.93
N GLY A 75 21.95 12.34 5.40
CA GLY A 75 20.83 11.41 5.17
C GLY A 75 19.94 11.75 3.97
N GLY A 76 20.26 12.79 3.18
CA GLY A 76 19.45 13.24 2.06
C GLY A 76 19.19 12.18 0.99
N ARG A 77 20.15 11.27 0.78
CA ARG A 77 20.04 10.13 -0.13
C ARG A 77 19.53 8.85 0.55
N THR A 78 18.83 8.98 1.67
CA THR A 78 18.11 7.87 2.27
C THR A 78 16.99 7.44 1.35
N ILE A 79 17.05 6.20 0.85
CA ILE A 79 16.05 5.67 -0.07
C ILE A 79 14.75 5.44 0.71
N ARG A 80 13.68 6.07 0.23
CA ARG A 80 12.31 5.90 0.74
C ARG A 80 11.54 4.83 -0.03
N ARG A 81 11.71 4.79 -1.35
CA ARG A 81 11.03 3.83 -2.21
C ARG A 81 11.95 3.32 -3.30
N LEU A 82 11.95 2.01 -3.48
CA LEU A 82 12.37 1.38 -4.71
C LEU A 82 11.11 1.26 -5.59
N LYS A 83 10.98 2.11 -6.60
CA LYS A 83 9.82 2.17 -7.49
C LYS A 83 9.78 0.99 -8.46
N GLN A 84 8.63 0.77 -9.11
CA GLN A 84 8.41 -0.29 -10.10
C GLN A 84 8.76 -1.69 -9.55
N ALA A 85 8.23 -2.04 -8.40
CA ALA A 85 8.52 -3.32 -7.75
C ALA A 85 8.21 -4.52 -8.65
N HIS A 86 7.15 -4.45 -9.49
CA HIS A 86 6.75 -5.50 -10.43
C HIS A 86 7.87 -5.91 -11.40
N SER A 87 8.76 -4.99 -11.76
CA SER A 87 9.84 -5.23 -12.74
C SER A 87 11.20 -5.53 -12.09
N ARG A 88 11.33 -5.42 -10.76
CA ARG A 88 12.58 -5.70 -10.04
C ARG A 88 12.89 -7.20 -9.92
N SER A 89 11.86 -8.04 -9.98
CA SER A 89 11.94 -9.49 -10.04
C SER A 89 10.60 -10.07 -10.46
N PHE A 90 10.60 -11.14 -11.25
CA PHE A 90 9.39 -11.91 -11.56
C PHE A 90 8.64 -12.38 -10.32
N LEU A 91 9.33 -12.56 -9.20
CA LEU A 91 8.76 -12.95 -7.92
C LEU A 91 7.56 -12.08 -7.49
N PHE A 92 7.62 -10.75 -7.70
CA PHE A 92 6.52 -9.86 -7.34
C PHE A 92 5.31 -10.03 -8.28
N LEU A 93 5.56 -10.19 -9.59
CA LEU A 93 4.50 -10.43 -10.56
C LEU A 93 3.85 -11.80 -10.34
N GLU A 94 4.65 -12.85 -10.17
CA GLU A 94 4.16 -14.20 -9.87
C GLU A 94 3.31 -14.21 -8.61
N TRP A 95 3.71 -13.48 -7.56
CA TRP A 95 2.94 -13.38 -6.34
C TRP A 95 1.57 -12.70 -6.58
N MET A 96 1.53 -11.61 -7.36
CA MET A 96 0.29 -10.89 -7.64
C MET A 96 -0.75 -11.70 -8.41
N ILE A 97 -0.31 -12.65 -9.27
CA ILE A 97 -1.22 -13.46 -10.09
C ILE A 97 -1.60 -14.80 -9.46
N ARG A 98 -1.13 -15.09 -8.26
CA ARG A 98 -1.47 -16.33 -7.55
C ARG A 98 -2.95 -16.41 -7.24
N PRO A 99 -3.53 -17.61 -7.28
CA PRO A 99 -4.95 -17.81 -6.93
C PRO A 99 -5.32 -17.24 -5.56
N GLU A 100 -4.43 -17.37 -4.56
CA GLU A 100 -4.62 -16.86 -3.19
C GLU A 100 -4.77 -15.35 -3.15
N VAL A 101 -4.10 -14.63 -4.02
CA VAL A 101 -4.15 -13.15 -4.11
C VAL A 101 -5.29 -12.72 -5.02
N LEU A 102 -5.33 -13.28 -6.25
CA LEU A 102 -6.31 -12.90 -7.25
C LEU A 102 -7.75 -13.17 -6.84
N ASN A 103 -8.03 -14.31 -6.20
CA ASN A 103 -9.40 -14.63 -5.79
C ASN A 103 -9.90 -13.68 -4.70
N ARG A 104 -9.01 -13.28 -3.77
CA ARG A 104 -9.33 -12.25 -2.76
C ARG A 104 -9.61 -10.89 -3.41
N LEU A 105 -8.77 -10.49 -4.37
CA LEU A 105 -8.99 -9.25 -5.12
C LEU A 105 -10.28 -9.29 -5.95
N LYS A 106 -10.60 -10.43 -6.58
CA LYS A 106 -11.86 -10.61 -7.32
C LYS A 106 -13.09 -10.48 -6.44
N GLN A 107 -13.05 -10.98 -5.20
CA GLN A 107 -14.17 -10.83 -4.26
C GLN A 107 -14.40 -9.35 -3.89
N LEU A 108 -13.36 -8.53 -3.86
CA LEU A 108 -13.43 -7.14 -3.43
C LEU A 108 -13.59 -6.15 -4.60
N LEU A 109 -13.10 -6.47 -5.80
CA LEU A 109 -13.05 -5.58 -6.96
C LEU A 109 -13.88 -6.06 -8.15
N GLY A 110 -14.36 -7.30 -8.13
CA GLY A 110 -15.01 -7.91 -9.28
C GLY A 110 -14.07 -8.80 -10.13
N PRO A 111 -14.57 -9.46 -11.15
CA PRO A 111 -13.91 -10.60 -11.80
C PRO A 111 -12.64 -10.24 -12.57
N ARG A 112 -12.49 -9.00 -13.02
CA ARG A 112 -11.35 -8.55 -13.83
C ARG A 112 -10.51 -7.55 -13.08
N VAL A 113 -9.32 -7.98 -12.63
CA VAL A 113 -8.41 -7.20 -11.80
C VAL A 113 -7.26 -6.64 -12.62
N VAL A 114 -6.95 -5.37 -12.42
CA VAL A 114 -5.88 -4.62 -13.08
C VAL A 114 -4.97 -3.99 -12.02
N CYS A 115 -3.66 -4.02 -12.25
CA CYS A 115 -2.67 -3.29 -11.48
C CYS A 115 -2.21 -2.04 -12.25
N PRO A 116 -2.63 -0.82 -11.87
CA PRO A 116 -2.16 0.42 -12.47
C PRO A 116 -0.73 0.73 -12.02
N LEU A 117 0.22 0.81 -12.96
CA LEU A 117 1.63 1.02 -12.64
C LEU A 117 1.98 2.47 -12.26
N ALA A 118 1.04 3.41 -12.47
CA ALA A 118 1.22 4.83 -12.14
C ALA A 118 1.16 5.14 -10.63
N HIS A 119 0.73 4.18 -9.81
CA HIS A 119 0.51 4.36 -8.37
C HIS A 119 1.39 3.45 -7.52
N HIS A 120 0.88 2.97 -6.38
CA HIS A 120 1.66 2.07 -5.54
C HIS A 120 2.04 0.79 -6.29
N ASN A 121 3.30 0.70 -6.57
CA ASN A 121 3.99 -0.40 -7.21
C ASN A 121 5.46 -0.21 -6.83
N CYS A 122 5.75 -0.37 -5.54
CA CYS A 122 7.05 -0.04 -4.98
C CYS A 122 7.36 -0.89 -3.74
N ILE A 123 8.62 -0.93 -3.40
CA ILE A 123 9.07 -1.39 -2.08
C ILE A 123 9.35 -0.13 -1.26
N MET A 124 8.60 0.04 -0.18
CA MET A 124 8.79 1.13 0.77
C MET A 124 9.79 0.73 1.83
N THR A 125 10.62 1.69 2.22
CA THR A 125 11.57 1.53 3.32
C THR A 125 11.34 2.59 4.37
N LYS A 126 11.55 2.22 5.63
CA LYS A 126 11.73 3.19 6.71
C LYS A 126 13.06 2.93 7.37
N GLN A 127 14.05 3.70 6.93
CA GLN A 127 15.40 3.57 7.48
C GLN A 127 15.50 4.27 8.84
N PRO A 128 16.31 3.74 9.76
CA PRO A 128 16.59 4.41 11.03
C PRO A 128 17.07 5.85 10.82
N LYS A 129 16.81 6.71 11.81
CA LYS A 129 17.30 8.11 11.88
C LYS A 129 16.70 9.06 10.84
N TYR A 130 16.63 8.71 9.55
CA TYR A 130 16.25 9.64 8.47
C TYR A 130 14.90 9.37 7.83
N SER A 131 14.17 8.34 8.25
CA SER A 131 12.80 8.13 7.75
C SER A 131 11.87 9.25 8.18
N SER A 132 11.04 9.72 7.24
CA SER A 132 10.03 10.74 7.51
C SER A 132 8.76 10.16 8.12
N GLU A 133 7.99 11.03 8.75
CA GLU A 133 6.60 10.75 9.10
C GLU A 133 5.71 10.91 7.86
N THR A 134 4.71 10.04 7.71
CA THR A 134 3.65 10.23 6.73
C THR A 134 2.36 10.57 7.47
N GLY A 135 1.91 11.82 7.34
CA GLY A 135 0.70 12.32 7.97
C GLY A 135 -0.56 11.56 7.54
N TRP A 136 -1.66 11.80 8.23
CA TRP A 136 -2.96 11.20 7.91
C TRP A 136 -3.45 11.59 6.52
N HIS A 137 -3.75 10.61 5.67
CA HIS A 137 -4.18 10.83 4.30
C HIS A 137 -4.99 9.65 3.75
N GLN A 138 -5.64 9.88 2.63
CA GLN A 138 -6.21 8.87 1.75
C GLN A 138 -5.33 8.78 0.51
N ASP A 139 -5.01 7.59 0.01
CA ASP A 139 -4.18 7.42 -1.18
C ASP A 139 -4.84 8.00 -2.44
N ILE A 140 -6.17 7.92 -2.50
CA ILE A 140 -6.96 8.43 -3.63
C ILE A 140 -6.77 9.94 -3.88
N ARG A 141 -6.21 10.71 -2.94
CA ARG A 141 -6.07 12.17 -3.01
C ARG A 141 -5.40 12.68 -4.30
N TYR A 142 -4.53 11.88 -4.91
CA TYR A 142 -3.82 12.22 -6.14
C TYR A 142 -4.14 11.27 -7.30
N TRP A 143 -5.14 10.41 -7.15
CA TRP A 143 -5.50 9.42 -8.13
C TRP A 143 -6.81 9.80 -8.82
N SER A 144 -6.86 9.67 -10.13
CA SER A 144 -8.00 10.08 -10.96
C SER A 144 -8.53 8.88 -11.73
N PHE A 145 -9.54 8.23 -11.16
CA PHE A 145 -10.29 7.12 -11.74
C PHE A 145 -11.76 7.47 -11.86
N GLN A 146 -12.53 6.70 -12.63
CA GLN A 146 -13.97 6.93 -12.74
C GLN A 146 -14.69 6.80 -11.38
N ARG A 147 -14.22 5.87 -10.53
CA ARG A 147 -14.71 5.70 -9.16
C ARG A 147 -13.54 5.64 -8.17
N PRO A 148 -13.68 6.18 -6.98
CA PRO A 148 -12.65 6.09 -5.94
C PRO A 148 -12.65 4.71 -5.25
N GLU A 149 -12.59 3.64 -6.05
CA GLU A 149 -12.73 2.24 -5.62
C GLU A 149 -11.49 1.46 -6.08
N LEU A 150 -10.42 1.58 -5.32
CA LEU A 150 -9.18 0.85 -5.52
C LEU A 150 -8.77 0.20 -4.18
N ILE A 151 -8.03 -0.90 -4.30
CA ILE A 151 -7.49 -1.61 -3.14
C ILE A 151 -5.97 -1.58 -3.21
N ASN A 152 -5.35 -1.23 -2.10
CA ASN A 152 -3.93 -1.41 -1.90
C ASN A 152 -3.67 -2.73 -1.18
N ILE A 153 -2.63 -3.40 -1.60
CA ILE A 153 -2.04 -4.52 -0.88
C ILE A 153 -0.70 -4.08 -0.32
N TRP A 154 -0.51 -4.27 0.97
CA TRP A 154 0.70 -4.00 1.72
C TRP A 154 1.25 -5.30 2.27
N ILE A 155 2.44 -5.69 1.83
CA ILE A 155 3.12 -6.92 2.23
C ILE A 155 4.21 -6.56 3.23
N ALA A 156 4.14 -7.10 4.43
CA ALA A 156 5.19 -6.96 5.42
C ALA A 156 6.37 -7.88 5.09
N LEU A 157 7.50 -7.31 4.68
CA LEU A 157 8.74 -8.05 4.40
C LEU A 157 9.58 -8.31 5.66
N GLY A 158 9.12 -7.86 6.80
CA GLY A 158 9.71 -8.01 8.13
C GLY A 158 8.67 -7.67 9.18
N ALA A 159 9.03 -7.68 10.45
CA ALA A 159 8.15 -7.22 11.52
C ALA A 159 7.84 -5.72 11.35
N GLU A 160 6.56 -5.36 11.48
CA GLU A 160 6.11 -3.98 11.50
C GLU A 160 5.45 -3.71 12.85
N THR A 161 5.99 -2.78 13.60
CA THR A 161 5.56 -2.42 14.96
C THR A 161 5.36 -0.91 15.08
N ALA A 162 4.78 -0.47 16.18
CA ALA A 162 4.62 0.96 16.48
C ALA A 162 5.95 1.70 16.41
N GLU A 163 7.03 1.10 16.93
CA GLU A 163 8.36 1.71 17.05
C GLU A 163 9.08 1.83 15.70
N ASN A 164 8.83 0.93 14.74
CA ASN A 164 9.45 1.02 13.42
C ASN A 164 8.55 1.66 12.35
N GLY A 165 7.43 2.25 12.78
CA GLY A 165 6.51 3.01 11.94
C GLY A 165 5.61 2.12 11.08
N CYS A 166 4.90 1.17 11.71
CA CYS A 166 3.82 0.43 11.08
C CYS A 166 2.70 1.37 10.62
N LEU A 167 1.81 0.88 9.76
CA LEU A 167 0.62 1.61 9.38
C LEU A 167 -0.27 1.85 10.60
N GLN A 168 -0.87 3.04 10.65
CA GLN A 168 -1.99 3.40 11.51
C GLN A 168 -3.18 3.64 10.60
N VAL A 169 -4.33 3.06 10.89
CA VAL A 169 -5.55 3.21 10.09
C VAL A 169 -6.70 3.67 10.96
N ILE A 170 -7.65 4.41 10.38
CA ILE A 170 -8.91 4.74 11.05
C ILE A 170 -10.00 3.83 10.47
N PRO A 171 -10.48 2.82 11.21
CA PRO A 171 -11.51 1.90 10.71
C PRO A 171 -12.78 2.64 10.28
N GLY A 172 -13.36 2.22 9.13
CA GLY A 172 -14.58 2.81 8.57
C GLY A 172 -14.40 4.16 7.87
N SER A 173 -13.19 4.74 7.90
CA SER A 173 -12.95 6.07 7.33
C SER A 173 -13.06 6.14 5.80
N HIS A 174 -12.98 5.02 5.10
CA HIS A 174 -13.18 4.96 3.66
C HIS A 174 -14.60 5.30 3.22
N GLN A 175 -15.59 5.18 4.10
CA GLN A 175 -16.99 5.51 3.86
C GLN A 175 -17.29 7.01 4.09
N LEU A 176 -16.38 7.75 4.73
CA LEU A 176 -16.60 9.14 5.07
C LEU A 176 -16.48 10.04 3.83
N SER A 177 -17.41 10.97 3.69
CA SER A 177 -17.24 12.15 2.83
C SER A 177 -16.49 13.20 3.64
N LEU A 178 -15.25 13.45 3.28
CA LEU A 178 -14.44 14.47 3.95
C LEU A 178 -14.71 15.84 3.37
N ASP A 179 -15.06 16.79 4.23
CA ASP A 179 -15.13 18.20 3.85
C ASP A 179 -13.70 18.69 3.49
N PRO A 180 -13.51 19.43 2.39
CA PRO A 180 -12.21 19.98 1.99
C PRO A 180 -11.53 20.81 3.08
N SER A 181 -12.28 21.50 3.95
CA SER A 181 -11.72 22.27 5.08
C SER A 181 -10.99 21.42 6.11
N ARG A 182 -11.24 20.12 6.13
CA ARG A 182 -10.56 19.13 6.99
C ARG A 182 -9.22 18.66 6.44
N LEU A 183 -8.85 19.11 5.25
CA LEU A 183 -7.61 18.78 4.57
C LEU A 183 -6.72 20.03 4.47
N ASP A 184 -5.41 19.83 4.41
CA ASP A 184 -4.46 20.88 4.08
C ASP A 184 -4.28 21.02 2.54
N GLN A 185 -3.37 21.89 2.11
CA GLN A 185 -3.12 22.18 0.69
C GLN A 185 -2.54 20.96 -0.06
N GLU A 186 -1.84 20.06 0.61
CA GLU A 186 -1.33 18.80 0.10
C GLU A 186 -2.32 17.64 0.27
N LEU A 187 -3.56 17.95 0.63
CA LEU A 187 -4.65 16.98 0.87
C LEU A 187 -4.32 15.96 1.98
N PHE A 188 -3.53 16.36 2.98
CA PHE A 188 -3.43 15.62 4.23
C PHE A 188 -4.59 15.99 5.15
N PHE A 189 -5.04 15.00 5.92
CA PHE A 189 -6.07 15.19 6.92
C PHE A 189 -5.47 15.94 8.13
N ARG A 190 -5.98 17.13 8.39
CA ARG A 190 -5.43 18.08 9.38
C ARG A 190 -5.56 17.55 10.80
N ALA A 191 -4.46 17.11 11.38
CA ALA A 191 -4.43 16.59 12.74
C ALA A 191 -4.56 17.69 13.82
N ASP A 192 -4.45 18.95 13.45
CA ASP A 192 -4.60 20.12 14.34
C ASP A 192 -6.07 20.44 14.65
N LEU A 193 -7.02 19.97 13.82
CA LEU A 193 -8.45 20.27 14.02
C LEU A 193 -9.05 19.32 15.09
N PRO A 194 -9.81 19.87 16.09
CA PRO A 194 -10.42 19.07 17.14
C PRO A 194 -11.33 17.95 16.62
N GLU A 195 -12.16 18.24 15.60
CA GLU A 195 -13.05 17.24 14.98
C GLU A 195 -12.28 16.12 14.27
N ASN A 196 -11.08 16.40 13.76
CA ASN A 196 -10.20 15.40 13.16
C ASN A 196 -9.52 14.55 14.24
N GLN A 197 -9.13 15.16 15.36
CA GLN A 197 -8.56 14.44 16.49
C GLN A 197 -9.53 13.40 17.06
N LEU A 198 -10.84 13.67 17.07
CA LEU A 198 -11.86 12.69 17.48
C LEU A 198 -11.85 11.44 16.59
N LEU A 199 -11.61 11.60 15.29
CA LEU A 199 -11.45 10.45 14.38
C LEU A 199 -10.10 9.78 14.56
N ILE A 200 -9.02 10.55 14.68
CA ILE A 200 -7.65 10.02 14.87
C ILE A 200 -7.54 9.23 16.17
N ALA A 201 -8.27 9.61 17.22
CA ALA A 201 -8.32 8.87 18.47
C ALA A 201 -8.85 7.43 18.32
N ARG A 202 -9.59 7.14 17.24
CA ARG A 202 -10.11 5.79 16.92
C ARG A 202 -9.13 4.94 16.10
N LYS A 203 -7.92 5.43 15.88
CA LYS A 203 -6.92 4.72 15.08
C LYS A 203 -6.59 3.35 15.65
N THR A 204 -6.27 2.44 14.76
CA THR A 204 -5.74 1.12 15.05
C THR A 204 -4.31 1.02 14.50
N LEU A 205 -3.39 0.49 15.30
CA LEU A 205 -2.04 0.13 14.84
C LEU A 205 -2.14 -1.18 14.04
N VAL A 206 -1.57 -1.18 12.85
CA VAL A 206 -1.52 -2.35 11.97
C VAL A 206 -0.16 -3.03 12.16
N GLU A 207 0.00 -3.75 13.28
CA GLU A 207 1.21 -4.49 13.55
C GLU A 207 1.20 -5.83 12.81
N LEU A 208 2.32 -6.13 12.13
CA LEU A 208 2.44 -7.26 11.21
C LEU A 208 3.69 -8.08 11.50
N GLY A 209 3.56 -9.38 11.33
CA GLY A 209 4.70 -10.29 11.18
C GLY A 209 5.15 -10.39 9.72
N PRO A 210 6.37 -10.94 9.48
CA PRO A 210 6.83 -11.21 8.11
C PRO A 210 5.85 -12.13 7.38
N GLY A 211 5.41 -11.74 6.20
CA GLY A 211 4.46 -12.51 5.39
C GLY A 211 2.99 -12.17 5.60
N ASP A 212 2.68 -11.34 6.59
CA ASP A 212 1.33 -10.77 6.73
C ASP A 212 1.07 -9.75 5.62
N VAL A 213 -0.18 -9.67 5.21
CA VAL A 213 -0.61 -8.79 4.13
C VAL A 213 -1.84 -8.01 4.55
N VAL A 214 -1.81 -6.70 4.33
CA VAL A 214 -2.97 -5.83 4.53
C VAL A 214 -3.60 -5.50 3.19
N PHE A 215 -4.89 -5.74 3.06
CA PHE A 215 -5.73 -5.20 2.01
C PHE A 215 -6.42 -3.97 2.56
N PHE A 216 -6.31 -2.82 1.91
CA PHE A 216 -7.01 -1.61 2.37
C PHE A 216 -7.51 -0.76 1.22
N HIS A 217 -8.67 -0.16 1.45
CA HIS A 217 -9.34 0.69 0.47
C HIS A 217 -8.58 2.00 0.30
N CYS A 218 -8.46 2.51 -0.93
CA CYS A 218 -7.72 3.74 -1.25
C CYS A 218 -8.23 4.99 -0.50
N ARG A 219 -9.46 4.97 0.02
CA ARG A 219 -10.06 6.00 0.86
C ARG A 219 -9.89 5.77 2.36
N THR A 220 -9.28 4.68 2.81
CA THR A 220 -8.99 4.50 4.23
C THR A 220 -7.98 5.54 4.69
N LEU A 221 -8.34 6.36 5.69
CA LEU A 221 -7.41 7.28 6.33
C LEU A 221 -6.33 6.47 7.04
N HIS A 222 -5.09 6.75 6.69
CA HIS A 222 -3.94 6.08 7.27
C HIS A 222 -2.74 7.03 7.42
N ALA A 223 -1.84 6.64 8.30
CA ALA A 223 -0.61 7.36 8.60
C ALA A 223 0.51 6.37 8.96
N ALA A 224 1.75 6.85 9.04
CA ALA A 224 2.86 6.05 9.54
C ALA A 224 3.90 6.94 10.22
N SER A 225 4.27 6.62 11.46
CA SER A 225 5.31 7.31 12.21
C SER A 225 6.70 7.04 11.64
N ARG A 226 7.70 7.72 12.20
CA ARG A 226 9.12 7.47 11.90
C ARG A 226 9.56 6.11 12.46
N ASN A 227 10.61 5.56 11.90
CA ASN A 227 11.29 4.41 12.47
C ASN A 227 12.29 4.87 13.55
N THR A 228 12.06 4.42 14.77
CA THR A 228 12.93 4.70 15.94
C THR A 228 13.82 3.51 16.29
N GLN A 229 13.67 2.38 15.58
CA GLN A 229 14.47 1.17 15.76
C GLN A 229 15.78 1.24 14.97
N LYS A 230 16.65 0.25 15.18
CA LYS A 230 17.96 0.15 14.51
C LYS A 230 17.86 -0.49 13.13
N GLU A 231 16.83 -1.33 12.92
CA GLU A 231 16.65 -2.09 11.70
C GLU A 231 15.74 -1.34 10.72
N THR A 232 16.04 -1.44 9.44
CA THR A 232 15.19 -0.87 8.39
C THR A 232 13.93 -1.70 8.22
N LYS A 233 12.77 -1.07 8.22
CA LYS A 233 11.50 -1.69 7.88
C LYS A 233 11.32 -1.70 6.37
N TYR A 234 10.89 -2.84 5.82
CA TYR A 234 10.59 -3.03 4.40
C TYR A 234 9.17 -3.51 4.19
N SER A 235 8.50 -2.93 3.19
CA SER A 235 7.13 -3.30 2.81
C SER A 235 6.97 -3.20 1.29
N ALA A 236 6.42 -4.23 0.63
CA ALA A 236 6.07 -4.11 -0.78
C ALA A 236 4.60 -3.69 -0.90
N VAL A 237 4.32 -2.73 -1.79
CA VAL A 237 2.99 -2.12 -1.92
C VAL A 237 2.55 -2.08 -3.37
N PHE A 238 1.32 -2.56 -3.62
CA PHE A 238 0.70 -2.58 -4.93
C PHE A 238 -0.75 -2.06 -4.84
N THR A 239 -1.19 -1.37 -5.89
CA THR A 239 -2.57 -0.91 -6.03
C THR A 239 -3.29 -1.72 -7.10
N PHE A 240 -4.56 -2.01 -6.86
CA PHE A 240 -5.42 -2.76 -7.78
C PHE A 240 -6.77 -2.07 -7.96
N ARG A 241 -7.34 -2.24 -9.15
CA ARG A 241 -8.67 -1.75 -9.52
C ARG A 241 -9.47 -2.80 -10.28
N SER A 242 -10.77 -2.61 -10.36
CA SER A 242 -11.58 -3.33 -11.34
C SER A 242 -11.28 -2.85 -12.76
N ALA A 243 -11.37 -3.72 -13.75
CA ALA A 243 -11.17 -3.35 -15.17
C ALA A 243 -12.22 -2.34 -15.67
N ASP A 244 -13.42 -2.33 -15.08
CA ASP A 244 -14.50 -1.38 -15.38
C ASP A 244 -14.38 -0.02 -14.65
N ASN A 245 -13.27 0.21 -13.94
CA ASN A 245 -12.95 1.46 -13.28
C ASN A 245 -11.66 2.08 -13.85
N PRO A 246 -11.61 2.45 -15.14
CA PRO A 246 -10.38 2.95 -15.76
C PRO A 246 -9.96 4.32 -15.21
N PRO A 247 -8.66 4.67 -15.34
CA PRO A 247 -8.19 6.01 -15.03
C PRO A 247 -8.80 7.04 -15.98
N LEU A 248 -8.99 8.27 -15.50
CA LEU A 248 -9.45 9.38 -16.33
C LEU A 248 -8.39 9.75 -17.37
N ALA A 249 -8.80 9.86 -18.62
CA ALA A 249 -7.92 10.20 -19.73
C ALA A 249 -7.16 11.53 -19.47
N GLY A 250 -5.87 11.57 -19.80
CA GLY A 250 -5.02 12.73 -19.60
C GLY A 250 -4.58 12.98 -18.16
N SER A 251 -5.04 12.16 -17.21
CA SER A 251 -4.62 12.29 -15.80
C SER A 251 -3.27 11.59 -15.55
N ARG A 252 -2.65 11.90 -14.40
CA ARG A 252 -1.48 11.18 -13.91
C ARG A 252 -1.73 9.68 -13.77
N SER A 253 -2.95 9.27 -13.43
CA SER A 253 -3.32 7.86 -13.28
C SER A 253 -3.28 7.09 -14.61
N ALA A 254 -3.45 7.78 -15.75
CA ALA A 254 -3.36 7.21 -17.09
C ALA A 254 -1.96 7.36 -17.74
N ALA A 255 -0.95 7.87 -16.99
CA ALA A 255 0.36 8.19 -17.56
C ALA A 255 1.26 6.97 -17.81
N LEU A 256 0.98 5.83 -17.17
CA LEU A 256 1.75 4.58 -17.33
C LEU A 256 0.83 3.44 -17.75
N PRO A 257 1.39 2.39 -18.37
CA PRO A 257 0.64 1.16 -18.67
C PRO A 257 0.04 0.52 -17.42
N GLU A 258 -0.86 -0.42 -17.64
CA GLU A 258 -1.50 -1.19 -16.60
C GLU A 258 -1.35 -2.69 -16.89
N LEU A 259 -1.28 -3.51 -15.86
CA LEU A 259 -1.20 -4.96 -15.98
C LEU A 259 -2.59 -5.56 -15.75
N LEU A 260 -3.17 -6.18 -16.76
CA LEU A 260 -4.35 -7.02 -16.59
C LEU A 260 -3.89 -8.36 -16.00
N LEU A 261 -4.31 -8.64 -14.77
CA LEU A 261 -3.87 -9.82 -14.02
C LEU A 261 -4.77 -11.04 -14.22
N THR A 262 -5.95 -10.83 -14.77
CA THR A 262 -6.88 -11.90 -15.08
C THR A 262 -6.85 -12.15 -16.58
N PRO A 263 -6.80 -13.43 -17.05
CA PRO A 263 -6.93 -13.72 -18.47
C PRO A 263 -8.20 -13.07 -19.04
N GLY A 264 -8.12 -12.58 -20.27
CA GLY A 264 -9.31 -12.19 -21.00
C GLY A 264 -10.15 -13.45 -21.25
N VAL A 265 -11.44 -13.35 -21.00
CA VAL A 265 -12.43 -14.33 -21.48
C VAL A 265 -12.75 -13.97 -22.93
#